data_c4b7a0f6df3a7d016691b98e150a4f18
#
_entry.id   c4b7a0f6df3a7d016691b98e150a4f18
#
_cell.length_a   1.000
_cell.length_b   1.000
_cell.length_c   1.000
_cell.angle_alpha   90.00
_cell.angle_beta   90.00
_cell.angle_gamma   90.00
#
_symmetry.space_group_name_H-M   'P 1'
#
loop_
_entity.id
_entity.type
_entity.pdbx_description
1 polymer ?
#
loop_
_entity_poly.entity_id
_entity_poly.type
_entity_poly.pdbx_seq_one_letter_code
_entity_poly.pdbx_strand_id
1 'polypeptide(L)'
;MNRRLITSALPYVNNIPHLGNLIQMLSGDVFARFCRNRGYDTLYICGTDEYGTATETKAIEENKTPRELCDFYYNEHIKIYDWFQINFDKFGRTSNEQCTEITQKLFKDLDEAGLIKEHVNKQLFCPKCNMFLADRYVDGTCPKCGSVKARGDQCDDCGALLDPIELKDPKCHTCGSTPEVRETKHLYIDLPAL
;
A
#
# COMPACT_ATOMS: atom_id res chain seq x y z
N MET A 1 -23.39 -13.96 -24.09
CA MET A 1 -23.27 -14.35 -22.68
C MET A 1 -23.08 -13.10 -21.84
N ASN A 2 -23.86 -12.94 -20.78
CA ASN A 2 -23.67 -11.82 -19.85
C ASN A 2 -22.57 -12.16 -18.86
N ARG A 3 -21.36 -11.61 -19.08
CA ARG A 3 -20.20 -11.79 -18.21
C ARG A 3 -20.19 -10.77 -17.08
N ARG A 4 -19.73 -11.18 -15.92
CA ARG A 4 -19.51 -10.32 -14.74
C ARG A 4 -18.12 -10.56 -14.18
N LEU A 5 -17.34 -9.48 -14.12
CA LEU A 5 -16.10 -9.43 -13.35
C LEU A 5 -16.38 -8.73 -12.03
N ILE A 6 -16.11 -9.40 -10.93
CA ILE A 6 -16.27 -8.86 -9.58
C ILE A 6 -14.89 -8.80 -8.96
N THR A 7 -14.57 -7.67 -8.36
CA THR A 7 -13.31 -7.44 -7.68
C THR A 7 -13.57 -6.86 -6.29
N SER A 8 -12.71 -7.16 -5.35
CA SER A 8 -12.63 -6.47 -4.06
C SER A 8 -11.31 -5.73 -3.95
N ALA A 9 -11.24 -4.65 -3.18
CA ALA A 9 -9.97 -3.95 -2.96
C ALA A 9 -9.00 -4.90 -2.24
N LEU A 10 -7.75 -4.90 -2.68
CA LEU A 10 -6.74 -5.79 -2.14
C LEU A 10 -6.33 -5.35 -0.73
N PRO A 11 -6.46 -6.22 0.30
CA PRO A 11 -5.98 -5.90 1.63
C PRO A 11 -4.46 -5.93 1.70
N TYR A 12 -3.89 -5.05 2.52
CA TYR A 12 -2.49 -5.15 2.92
C TYR A 12 -2.25 -6.40 3.77
N VAL A 13 -1.08 -7.02 3.59
CA VAL A 13 -0.66 -8.22 4.33
C VAL A 13 0.31 -7.89 5.47
N ASN A 14 0.01 -6.86 6.21
CA ASN A 14 0.77 -6.45 7.39
C ASN A 14 0.08 -6.84 8.71
N ASN A 15 -1.09 -7.48 8.63
CA ASN A 15 -1.85 -8.00 9.78
C ASN A 15 -2.88 -9.03 9.32
N ILE A 16 -3.55 -9.70 10.27
CA ILE A 16 -4.74 -10.53 9.99
C ILE A 16 -5.89 -9.63 9.50
N PRO A 17 -6.82 -10.16 8.66
CA PRO A 17 -7.97 -9.39 8.20
C PRO A 17 -8.82 -8.91 9.36
N HIS A 18 -9.04 -7.60 9.47
CA HIS A 18 -10.02 -7.06 10.39
C HIS A 18 -11.44 -7.07 9.79
N LEU A 19 -12.44 -6.75 10.59
CA LEU A 19 -13.85 -6.79 10.19
C LEU A 19 -14.13 -6.00 8.89
N GLY A 20 -13.49 -4.86 8.69
CA GLY A 20 -13.64 -4.05 7.47
C GLY A 20 -13.19 -4.80 6.21
N ASN A 21 -12.07 -5.53 6.27
CA ASN A 21 -11.62 -6.37 5.16
C ASN A 21 -12.60 -7.52 4.91
N LEU A 22 -13.08 -8.17 5.97
CA LEU A 22 -14.03 -9.28 5.86
C LEU A 22 -15.36 -8.88 5.23
N ILE A 23 -15.95 -7.76 5.67
CA ILE A 23 -17.22 -7.25 5.11
C ILE A 23 -17.08 -7.01 3.60
N GLN A 24 -15.96 -6.43 3.19
CA GLN A 24 -15.69 -6.17 1.78
C GLN A 24 -15.58 -7.46 0.95
N MET A 25 -14.85 -8.47 1.44
CA MET A 25 -14.70 -9.75 0.77
C MET A 25 -16.03 -10.53 0.73
N LEU A 26 -16.77 -10.56 1.84
CA LEU A 26 -18.08 -11.19 1.91
C LEU A 26 -19.09 -10.50 0.97
N SER A 27 -19.06 -9.18 0.87
CA SER A 27 -19.95 -8.45 -0.05
C SER A 27 -19.69 -8.85 -1.52
N GLY A 28 -18.42 -9.00 -1.90
CA GLY A 28 -18.04 -9.48 -3.22
C GLY A 28 -18.50 -10.92 -3.48
N ASP A 29 -18.28 -11.81 -2.51
CA ASP A 29 -18.69 -13.22 -2.61
C ASP A 29 -20.21 -13.39 -2.70
N VAL A 30 -20.97 -12.70 -1.86
CA VAL A 30 -22.44 -12.73 -1.90
C VAL A 30 -22.96 -12.27 -3.26
N PHE A 31 -22.38 -11.17 -3.80
CA PHE A 31 -22.77 -10.69 -5.11
C PHE A 31 -22.35 -11.65 -6.24
N ALA A 32 -21.18 -12.28 -6.13
CA ALA A 32 -20.74 -13.29 -7.09
C ALA A 32 -21.68 -14.51 -7.09
N ARG A 33 -22.08 -15.01 -5.92
CA ARG A 33 -23.06 -16.08 -5.78
C ARG A 33 -24.42 -15.70 -6.36
N PHE A 34 -24.89 -14.48 -6.10
CA PHE A 34 -26.11 -13.95 -6.69
C PHE A 34 -26.03 -13.97 -8.23
N CYS A 35 -24.94 -13.47 -8.81
CA CYS A 35 -24.75 -13.44 -10.26
C CYS A 35 -24.73 -14.84 -10.87
N ARG A 36 -24.02 -15.80 -10.25
CA ARG A 36 -23.97 -17.20 -10.68
C ARG A 36 -25.35 -17.84 -10.64
N ASN A 37 -26.11 -17.62 -9.57
CA ASN A 37 -27.49 -18.12 -9.43
C ASN A 37 -28.47 -17.53 -10.47
N ARG A 38 -28.14 -16.34 -11.02
CA ARG A 38 -28.90 -15.71 -12.11
C ARG A 38 -28.42 -16.15 -13.50
N GLY A 39 -27.48 -17.12 -13.57
CA GLY A 39 -26.96 -17.64 -14.84
C GLY A 39 -25.94 -16.74 -15.54
N TYR A 40 -25.33 -15.76 -14.84
CA TYR A 40 -24.24 -15.00 -15.39
C TYR A 40 -22.92 -15.80 -15.35
N ASP A 41 -22.13 -15.68 -16.42
CA ASP A 41 -20.72 -16.10 -16.45
C ASP A 41 -19.91 -15.14 -15.57
N THR A 42 -19.62 -15.59 -14.33
CA THR A 42 -19.13 -14.71 -13.26
C THR A 42 -17.74 -15.13 -12.80
N LEU A 43 -16.82 -14.17 -12.82
CA LEU A 43 -15.47 -14.28 -12.30
C LEU A 43 -15.32 -13.35 -11.09
N TYR A 44 -15.02 -13.91 -9.91
CA TYR A 44 -14.69 -13.15 -8.69
C TYR A 44 -13.21 -13.30 -8.37
N ILE A 45 -12.47 -12.20 -8.47
CA ILE A 45 -11.03 -12.18 -8.24
C ILE A 45 -10.67 -11.16 -7.15
N CYS A 46 -9.67 -11.51 -6.37
CA CYS A 46 -9.03 -10.64 -5.40
C CYS A 46 -7.57 -11.06 -5.21
N GLY A 47 -6.89 -10.48 -4.26
CA GLY A 47 -5.53 -10.80 -3.90
C GLY A 47 -5.05 -9.97 -2.73
N THR A 48 -3.76 -10.04 -2.44
CA THR A 48 -3.10 -9.27 -1.39
C THR A 48 -2.27 -8.14 -1.99
N ASP A 49 -2.33 -6.96 -1.36
CA ASP A 49 -1.42 -5.86 -1.64
C ASP A 49 -0.17 -6.01 -0.75
N GLU A 50 0.96 -6.31 -1.39
CA GLU A 50 2.20 -6.70 -0.70
C GLU A 50 3.30 -5.64 -0.76
N TYR A 51 3.03 -4.51 -1.39
CA TYR A 51 3.94 -3.38 -1.46
C TYR A 51 3.50 -2.23 -0.55
N GLY A 52 4.46 -1.39 -0.21
CA GLY A 52 4.21 -0.14 0.52
C GLY A 52 4.82 -0.11 1.91
N THR A 53 4.91 1.12 2.43
CA THR A 53 5.59 1.44 3.70
C THR A 53 4.98 0.76 4.92
N ALA A 54 3.67 0.50 4.91
CA ALA A 54 3.00 -0.19 6.02
C ALA A 54 3.51 -1.63 6.21
N THR A 55 3.75 -2.35 5.11
CA THR A 55 4.32 -3.70 5.13
C THR A 55 5.79 -3.68 5.54
N GLU A 56 6.57 -2.73 5.01
CA GLU A 56 7.99 -2.58 5.35
C GLU A 56 8.19 -2.23 6.82
N THR A 57 7.43 -1.25 7.36
CA THR A 57 7.50 -0.88 8.78
C THR A 57 7.19 -2.07 9.67
N LYS A 58 6.12 -2.81 9.35
CA LYS A 58 5.73 -3.99 10.11
C LYS A 58 6.79 -5.10 10.06
N ALA A 59 7.42 -5.29 8.92
CA ALA A 59 8.51 -6.26 8.76
C ALA A 59 9.72 -5.90 9.66
N ILE A 60 10.09 -4.62 9.71
CA ILE A 60 11.15 -4.12 10.61
C ILE A 60 10.77 -4.36 12.09
N GLU A 61 9.54 -4.03 12.50
CA GLU A 61 9.05 -4.25 13.86
C GLU A 61 9.13 -5.73 14.28
N GLU A 62 8.82 -6.64 13.36
CA GLU A 62 8.84 -8.08 13.62
C GLU A 62 10.21 -8.75 13.35
N ASN A 63 11.24 -7.98 12.99
CA ASN A 63 12.56 -8.49 12.57
C ASN A 63 12.47 -9.54 11.45
N LYS A 64 11.63 -9.28 10.48
CA LYS A 64 11.40 -10.11 9.27
C LYS A 64 11.78 -9.34 8.03
N THR A 65 12.03 -10.04 6.95
CA THR A 65 12.01 -9.44 5.62
C THR A 65 10.57 -9.16 5.19
N PRO A 66 10.31 -8.16 4.31
CA PRO A 66 8.98 -7.94 3.77
C PRO A 66 8.37 -9.20 3.12
N ARG A 67 9.19 -10.02 2.45
CA ARG A 67 8.76 -11.29 1.85
C ARG A 67 8.25 -12.28 2.89
N GLU A 68 9.02 -12.51 3.95
CA GLU A 68 8.62 -13.43 5.04
C GLU A 68 7.34 -12.96 5.74
N LEU A 69 7.21 -11.64 5.94
CA LEU A 69 5.99 -11.08 6.52
C LEU A 69 4.78 -11.32 5.61
N CYS A 70 4.91 -10.99 4.31
CA CYS A 70 3.85 -11.19 3.32
C CYS A 70 3.46 -12.66 3.19
N ASP A 71 4.43 -13.59 3.16
CA ASP A 71 4.15 -15.03 3.06
C ASP A 71 3.39 -15.54 4.28
N PHE A 72 3.73 -15.06 5.48
CA PHE A 72 3.03 -15.41 6.71
C PHE A 72 1.58 -14.93 6.68
N TYR A 73 1.35 -13.62 6.50
CA TYR A 73 0.01 -13.06 6.54
C TYR A 73 -0.86 -13.46 5.34
N TYR A 74 -0.28 -13.67 4.16
CA TYR A 74 -1.02 -14.23 3.02
C TYR A 74 -1.67 -15.57 3.39
N ASN A 75 -0.92 -16.46 4.01
CA ASN A 75 -1.45 -17.76 4.45
C ASN A 75 -2.53 -17.62 5.54
N GLU A 76 -2.39 -16.67 6.47
CA GLU A 76 -3.43 -16.39 7.47
C GLU A 76 -4.70 -15.82 6.82
N HIS A 77 -4.57 -14.92 5.84
CA HIS A 77 -5.71 -14.42 5.05
C HIS A 77 -6.47 -15.56 4.36
N ILE A 78 -5.77 -16.46 3.69
CA ILE A 78 -6.38 -17.64 3.02
C ILE A 78 -7.17 -18.46 4.03
N LYS A 79 -6.58 -18.83 5.16
CA LYS A 79 -7.27 -19.65 6.21
C LYS A 79 -8.55 -18.98 6.70
N ILE A 80 -8.51 -17.66 6.92
CA ILE A 80 -9.67 -16.90 7.41
C ILE A 80 -10.75 -16.84 6.34
N TYR A 81 -10.40 -16.55 5.08
CA TYR A 81 -11.37 -16.50 3.99
C TYR A 81 -11.99 -17.88 3.70
N ASP A 82 -11.22 -18.95 3.78
CA ASP A 82 -11.73 -20.33 3.69
C ASP A 82 -12.71 -20.65 4.83
N TRP A 83 -12.40 -20.22 6.06
CA TRP A 83 -13.30 -20.40 7.21
C TRP A 83 -14.64 -19.70 7.00
N PHE A 84 -14.64 -18.49 6.38
CA PHE A 84 -15.85 -17.77 6.01
C PHE A 84 -16.49 -18.29 4.71
N GLN A 85 -15.93 -19.32 4.09
CA GLN A 85 -16.40 -19.90 2.82
C GLN A 85 -16.47 -18.86 1.67
N ILE A 86 -15.58 -17.89 1.66
CA ILE A 86 -15.46 -16.93 0.57
C ILE A 86 -14.83 -17.63 -0.63
N ASN A 87 -15.55 -17.65 -1.76
CA ASN A 87 -15.16 -18.44 -2.92
C ASN A 87 -14.66 -17.54 -4.07
N PHE A 88 -13.37 -17.25 -4.06
CA PHE A 88 -12.69 -16.59 -5.17
C PHE A 88 -12.42 -17.58 -6.30
N ASP A 89 -12.62 -17.16 -7.55
CA ASP A 89 -12.10 -17.91 -8.71
C ASP A 89 -10.57 -17.79 -8.79
N LYS A 90 -10.03 -16.64 -8.34
CA LYS A 90 -8.60 -16.43 -8.17
C LYS A 90 -8.32 -15.48 -7.01
N PHE A 91 -7.48 -15.91 -6.08
CA PHE A 91 -6.89 -15.07 -5.06
C PHE A 91 -5.38 -14.97 -5.32
N GLY A 92 -4.92 -13.78 -5.71
CA GLY A 92 -3.55 -13.54 -6.18
C GLY A 92 -2.69 -12.79 -5.17
N ARG A 93 -1.53 -12.36 -5.64
CA ARG A 93 -0.55 -11.54 -4.90
C ARG A 93 0.02 -10.48 -5.83
N THR A 94 0.15 -9.24 -5.37
CA THR A 94 0.77 -8.18 -6.19
C THR A 94 2.27 -8.41 -6.42
N SER A 95 2.93 -9.18 -5.55
CA SER A 95 4.36 -9.50 -5.64
C SER A 95 4.68 -10.78 -6.41
N ASN A 96 3.73 -11.30 -7.17
CA ASN A 96 4.02 -12.44 -8.05
C ASN A 96 4.79 -12.01 -9.31
N GLU A 97 5.42 -12.98 -9.97
CA GLU A 97 6.26 -12.76 -11.14
C GLU A 97 5.50 -12.08 -12.29
N GLN A 98 4.29 -12.55 -12.59
CA GLN A 98 3.46 -12.03 -13.68
C GLN A 98 3.09 -10.56 -13.46
N CYS A 99 2.73 -10.17 -12.24
CA CYS A 99 2.44 -8.77 -11.90
C CYS A 99 3.70 -7.91 -12.04
N THR A 100 4.85 -8.43 -11.62
CA THR A 100 6.15 -7.75 -11.76
C THR A 100 6.50 -7.51 -13.23
N GLU A 101 6.39 -8.52 -14.08
CA GLU A 101 6.67 -8.41 -15.51
C GLU A 101 5.75 -7.39 -16.20
N ILE A 102 4.44 -7.45 -15.92
CA ILE A 102 3.46 -6.53 -16.50
C ILE A 102 3.75 -5.10 -16.05
N THR A 103 4.02 -4.89 -14.76
CA THR A 103 4.31 -3.56 -14.20
C THR A 103 5.58 -2.97 -14.81
N GLN A 104 6.65 -3.77 -14.92
CA GLN A 104 7.91 -3.34 -15.54
C GLN A 104 7.73 -3.04 -17.02
N LYS A 105 6.96 -3.86 -17.74
CA LYS A 105 6.66 -3.60 -19.14
C LYS A 105 5.88 -2.30 -19.30
N LEU A 106 4.82 -2.10 -18.52
CA LEU A 106 4.02 -0.88 -18.58
C LEU A 106 4.86 0.36 -18.30
N PHE A 107 5.76 0.30 -17.30
CA PHE A 107 6.67 1.41 -17.00
C PHE A 107 7.56 1.74 -18.21
N LYS A 108 8.14 0.72 -18.86
CA LYS A 108 8.99 0.91 -20.06
C LYS A 108 8.20 1.51 -21.23
N ASP A 109 6.98 1.00 -21.48
CA ASP A 109 6.11 1.49 -22.54
C ASP A 109 5.76 2.99 -22.31
N LEU A 110 5.52 3.39 -21.06
CA LEU A 110 5.26 4.80 -20.70
C LEU A 110 6.51 5.68 -20.83
N ASP A 111 7.68 5.18 -20.48
CA ASP A 111 8.93 5.89 -20.60
C ASP A 111 9.31 6.11 -22.09
N GLU A 112 9.19 5.07 -22.91
CA GLU A 112 9.40 5.14 -24.36
C GLU A 112 8.42 6.09 -25.05
N ALA A 113 7.19 6.21 -24.53
CA ALA A 113 6.20 7.19 -24.99
C ALA A 113 6.48 8.62 -24.50
N GLY A 114 7.51 8.84 -23.68
CA GLY A 114 7.86 10.16 -23.14
C GLY A 114 6.91 10.67 -22.06
N LEU A 115 6.14 9.77 -21.45
CA LEU A 115 5.16 10.09 -20.41
C LEU A 115 5.73 10.01 -18.98
N ILE A 116 7.00 9.61 -18.84
CA ILE A 116 7.71 9.66 -17.56
C ILE A 116 8.54 10.94 -17.48
N LYS A 117 8.32 11.71 -16.41
CA LYS A 117 9.04 12.96 -16.14
C LYS A 117 9.85 12.84 -14.85
N GLU A 118 11.09 13.33 -14.89
CA GLU A 118 11.96 13.40 -13.73
C GLU A 118 11.79 14.76 -13.02
N HIS A 119 11.59 14.73 -11.70
CA HIS A 119 11.58 15.91 -10.84
C HIS A 119 12.51 15.72 -9.65
N VAL A 120 13.19 16.80 -9.25
CA VAL A 120 14.00 16.82 -8.04
C VAL A 120 13.13 17.32 -6.90
N ASN A 121 12.93 16.49 -5.89
CA ASN A 121 12.19 16.81 -4.68
C ASN A 121 13.12 16.88 -3.47
N LYS A 122 12.69 17.61 -2.43
CA LYS A 122 13.30 17.57 -1.11
C LYS A 122 12.60 16.53 -0.27
N GLN A 123 13.36 15.69 0.41
CA GLN A 123 12.83 14.63 1.27
C GLN A 123 13.71 14.49 2.51
N LEU A 124 13.11 14.05 3.63
CA LEU A 124 13.87 13.75 4.83
C LEU A 124 14.67 12.46 4.65
N PHE A 125 15.93 12.50 5.06
CA PHE A 125 16.86 11.38 5.03
C PHE A 125 17.35 11.11 6.45
N CYS A 126 17.30 9.85 6.89
CA CYS A 126 17.85 9.43 8.17
C CYS A 126 19.29 8.93 7.99
N PRO A 127 20.31 9.66 8.49
CA PRO A 127 21.71 9.21 8.37
C PRO A 127 22.00 7.91 9.13
N LYS A 128 21.29 7.68 10.25
CA LYS A 128 21.48 6.50 11.08
C LYS A 128 20.93 5.23 10.42
N CYS A 129 19.75 5.32 9.79
CA CYS A 129 19.15 4.22 9.04
C CYS A 129 19.65 4.14 7.59
N ASN A 130 20.38 5.19 7.13
CA ASN A 130 20.87 5.34 5.76
C ASN A 130 19.76 5.19 4.70
N MET A 131 18.63 5.86 4.92
CA MET A 131 17.47 5.78 4.02
C MET A 131 16.70 7.08 3.95
N PHE A 132 16.08 7.36 2.80
CA PHE A 132 15.06 8.37 2.68
C PHE A 132 13.79 7.92 3.41
N LEU A 133 13.16 8.85 4.10
CA LEU A 133 11.98 8.58 4.91
C LEU A 133 10.72 8.88 4.10
N ALA A 134 9.90 7.86 3.87
CA ALA A 134 8.52 8.08 3.43
C ALA A 134 7.71 8.70 4.58
N ASP A 135 6.54 9.24 4.27
CA ASP A 135 5.71 10.02 5.19
C ASP A 135 5.48 9.33 6.52
N ARG A 136 5.19 8.04 6.51
CA ARG A 136 4.90 7.22 7.71
C ARG A 136 6.14 6.85 8.53
N TYR A 137 7.32 7.13 8.03
CA TYR A 137 8.57 6.97 8.76
C TYR A 137 9.02 8.23 9.50
N VAL A 138 8.18 9.28 9.52
CA VAL A 138 8.47 10.56 10.17
C VAL A 138 7.41 10.85 11.21
N ASP A 139 7.83 11.03 12.45
CA ASP A 139 7.03 11.56 13.55
C ASP A 139 7.50 12.99 13.87
N GLY A 140 6.61 13.83 14.39
CA GLY A 140 6.98 15.18 14.76
C GLY A 140 5.84 15.98 15.34
N THR A 141 6.08 17.28 15.51
CA THR A 141 5.08 18.21 16.02
C THR A 141 4.35 18.91 14.88
N CYS A 142 3.04 18.88 14.90
CA CYS A 142 2.19 19.55 13.91
C CYS A 142 2.44 21.06 13.91
N PRO A 143 2.78 21.66 12.76
CA PRO A 143 3.01 23.11 12.67
C PRO A 143 1.72 23.92 12.88
N LYS A 144 0.53 23.31 12.67
CA LYS A 144 -0.77 23.97 12.72
C LYS A 144 -1.40 23.97 14.12
N CYS A 145 -1.42 22.81 14.81
CA CYS A 145 -2.09 22.72 16.11
C CYS A 145 -1.15 22.45 17.29
N GLY A 146 0.15 22.18 17.04
CA GLY A 146 1.12 21.89 18.09
C GLY A 146 1.06 20.48 18.65
N SER A 147 0.23 19.59 18.12
CA SER A 147 0.22 18.18 18.54
C SER A 147 1.57 17.52 18.28
N VAL A 148 2.09 16.84 19.30
CA VAL A 148 3.37 16.11 19.24
C VAL A 148 3.25 14.71 18.64
N LYS A 149 2.07 14.35 18.16
CA LYS A 149 1.78 13.03 17.56
C LYS A 149 1.51 13.11 16.05
N ALA A 150 1.94 14.19 15.41
CA ALA A 150 1.75 14.32 13.97
C ALA A 150 2.68 13.35 13.21
N ARG A 151 2.14 12.78 12.15
CA ARG A 151 2.91 11.98 11.17
C ARG A 151 3.24 12.84 9.96
N GLY A 152 4.13 12.34 9.11
CA GLY A 152 4.58 13.08 7.94
C GLY A 152 3.49 13.41 6.94
N ASP A 153 2.42 12.61 6.85
CA ASP A 153 1.32 12.80 5.90
C ASP A 153 0.14 13.60 6.48
N GLN A 154 -0.11 13.46 7.79
CA GLN A 154 -1.27 14.09 8.43
C GLN A 154 -1.10 14.26 9.94
N CYS A 155 -1.91 15.13 10.50
CA CYS A 155 -2.09 15.25 11.95
C CYS A 155 -3.42 14.63 12.37
N ASP A 156 -3.37 13.57 13.17
CA ASP A 156 -4.58 12.87 13.63
C ASP A 156 -5.46 13.73 14.56
N ASP A 157 -4.87 14.72 15.25
CA ASP A 157 -5.62 15.59 16.19
C ASP A 157 -6.41 16.70 15.48
N CYS A 158 -5.87 17.30 14.40
CA CYS A 158 -6.55 18.40 13.72
C CYS A 158 -6.94 18.10 12.26
N GLY A 159 -6.63 16.90 11.76
CA GLY A 159 -6.95 16.47 10.40
C GLY A 159 -6.17 17.19 9.28
N ALA A 160 -5.15 17.96 9.63
CA ALA A 160 -4.38 18.70 8.64
C ALA A 160 -3.49 17.75 7.82
N LEU A 161 -3.52 17.91 6.49
CA LEU A 161 -2.52 17.33 5.61
C LEU A 161 -1.20 18.08 5.82
N LEU A 162 -0.10 17.33 5.87
CA LEU A 162 1.23 17.82 6.19
C LEU A 162 2.23 17.33 5.14
N ASP A 163 3.31 18.09 4.97
CA ASP A 163 4.51 17.62 4.33
C ASP A 163 5.52 17.23 5.44
N PRO A 164 6.20 16.08 5.38
CA PRO A 164 7.19 15.67 6.38
C PRO A 164 8.24 16.72 6.71
N ILE A 165 8.65 17.52 5.71
CA ILE A 165 9.64 18.59 5.90
C ILE A 165 9.13 19.82 6.65
N GLU A 166 7.79 19.96 6.78
CA GLU A 166 7.15 21.07 7.53
C GLU A 166 6.95 20.75 9.01
N LEU A 167 7.11 19.48 9.40
CA LEU A 167 7.02 19.08 10.81
C LEU A 167 8.06 19.79 11.65
N LYS A 168 7.66 20.22 12.84
CA LYS A 168 8.61 20.71 13.86
C LYS A 168 9.22 19.52 14.58
N ASP A 169 10.53 19.59 14.83
CA ASP A 169 11.31 18.55 15.53
C ASP A 169 11.09 17.14 14.93
N PRO A 170 11.25 16.95 13.60
CA PRO A 170 11.02 15.67 12.98
C PRO A 170 11.95 14.59 13.51
N LYS A 171 11.42 13.38 13.68
CA LYS A 171 12.14 12.20 14.13
C LYS A 171 11.92 11.04 13.18
N CYS A 172 12.97 10.27 12.96
CA CYS A 172 12.84 9.00 12.27
C CYS A 172 12.06 8.02 13.15
N HIS A 173 10.92 7.53 12.67
CA HIS A 173 10.07 6.58 13.38
C HIS A 173 10.83 5.32 13.81
N THR A 174 11.74 4.82 12.98
CA THR A 174 12.48 3.58 13.23
C THR A 174 13.54 3.70 14.32
N CYS A 175 14.30 4.83 14.37
CA CYS A 175 15.46 4.93 15.25
C CYS A 175 15.47 6.17 16.15
N GLY A 176 14.47 7.03 16.08
CA GLY A 176 14.31 8.25 16.89
C GLY A 176 15.31 9.37 16.59
N SER A 177 16.23 9.20 15.63
CA SER A 177 17.19 10.24 15.28
C SER A 177 16.55 11.38 14.49
N THR A 178 17.15 12.57 14.56
CA THR A 178 16.71 13.72 13.73
C THR A 178 17.18 13.51 12.30
N PRO A 179 16.26 13.50 11.33
CA PRO A 179 16.61 13.40 9.91
C PRO A 179 17.09 14.74 9.38
N GLU A 180 17.70 14.70 8.20
CA GLU A 180 18.12 15.89 7.45
C GLU A 180 17.40 15.98 6.11
N VAL A 181 17.22 17.19 5.57
CA VAL A 181 16.60 17.39 4.26
C VAL A 181 17.67 17.15 3.18
N ARG A 182 17.37 16.27 2.23
CA ARG A 182 18.19 16.02 1.04
C ARG A 182 17.37 16.11 -0.24
N GLU A 183 18.02 16.43 -1.35
CA GLU A 183 17.40 16.34 -2.67
C GLU A 183 17.45 14.89 -3.17
N THR A 184 16.37 14.49 -3.83
CA THR A 184 16.24 13.17 -4.47
C THR A 184 15.45 13.30 -5.77
N LYS A 185 15.77 12.44 -6.74
CA LYS A 185 15.08 12.39 -8.02
C LYS A 185 13.90 11.44 -7.95
N HIS A 186 12.76 11.91 -8.40
CA HIS A 186 11.52 11.13 -8.48
C HIS A 186 11.02 11.09 -9.92
N LEU A 187 10.40 9.97 -10.29
CA LEU A 187 9.76 9.78 -11.58
C LEU A 187 8.25 9.94 -11.42
N TYR A 188 7.66 10.72 -12.31
CA TYR A 188 6.23 11.01 -12.33
C TYR A 188 5.63 10.63 -13.68
N ILE A 189 4.39 10.15 -13.66
CA ILE A 189 3.61 9.96 -14.88
C ILE A 189 2.94 11.28 -15.23
N ASP A 190 3.11 11.74 -16.47
CA ASP A 190 2.45 12.93 -17.01
C ASP A 190 1.00 12.59 -17.36
N LEU A 191 0.13 12.54 -16.32
CA LEU A 191 -1.27 12.19 -16.48
C LEU A 191 -2.05 13.10 -17.46
N PRO A 192 -1.81 14.43 -17.51
CA PRO A 192 -2.48 15.29 -18.49
C PRO A 192 -2.12 14.97 -19.94
N ALA A 193 -0.98 14.32 -20.19
CA ALA A 193 -0.54 13.94 -21.53
C ALA A 193 -1.00 12.53 -21.97
N LEU A 194 -1.58 11.75 -21.04
CA LEU A 194 -2.22 10.47 -21.32
C LEU A 194 -3.59 10.67 -21.97
#